data_5fae131636442f0103229c8d7b5793e4
#
_entry.id   5fae131636442f0103229c8d7b5793e4
#
_cell.length_a   1.000
_cell.length_b   1.000
_cell.length_c   1.000
_cell.angle_alpha   90.00
_cell.angle_beta   90.00
_cell.angle_gamma   90.00
#
_symmetry.space_group_name_H-M   'P 1'
#
loop_
_entity.id
_entity.type
_entity.pdbx_description
1 polymer ?
#
loop_
_entity_poly.entity_id
_entity_poly.type
_entity_poly.pdbx_seq_one_letter_code
_entity_poly.pdbx_strand_id
1 'polypeptide(L)'
;MTNDGPGAEQAGHIPMGADRWPLVAVAGVLAFVAMLDMNIVNVALADIAEGLQVSTATAQWAVLGYQLPVVALLLPVGRWLDGVALRSAVLAATCGFGLCSALAAAAPWMACLIAARLMQGAFGAALFVLMPVLAVRSVRPELRGRAMSVPATLGPLGAVIGPAVGGMLLDHLGWRSVFLVKIPFCVLALVVVRRAMPRDGGLRAPDRRSVADALLVAAGAASVLLALTLAPDGPAWLLLALAAVPPLWWWLRGPGGRPVAGVLRTAGLFRAHGAVLTLAAGFAAMHYVVALHLQRDNGVSATTTGLTMLAFPLGMGVAGPLGGRLADLRKALGSAPAGGTPIGARPVAVTGAALTATGLLLLLPLGDGWAPLDVAWRLALAGVGLGLNGGPTQALVMGAAPPDRIATVGATVQLARSLGFTLGPALATAAWGLTGPHEGVRAALALAAIVACLSVPLLALPGSRPASLPEKTTDATSAAHD
;
A
#
# COMPACT_ATOMS: atom_id res chain seq x y z
N MET A 1 -0.06 -19.71 -52.47
CA MET A 1 -0.75 -18.49 -52.01
C MET A 1 -1.38 -18.78 -50.66
N THR A 2 -0.63 -18.64 -49.59
CA THR A 2 -1.11 -18.74 -48.20
C THR A 2 -0.89 -17.38 -47.57
N ASN A 3 -1.97 -16.78 -47.20
CA ASN A 3 -2.07 -15.43 -46.69
C ASN A 3 -1.91 -15.49 -45.14
N ASP A 4 -0.66 -15.35 -44.66
CA ASP A 4 -0.38 -15.19 -43.25
C ASP A 4 -0.65 -13.74 -42.85
N GLY A 5 -1.82 -13.52 -42.20
CA GLY A 5 -2.21 -12.22 -41.68
C GLY A 5 -1.37 -11.84 -40.47
N PRO A 6 -0.81 -10.61 -40.42
CA PRO A 6 -0.13 -10.08 -39.23
C PRO A 6 -1.15 -9.52 -38.25
N GLY A 7 -1.58 -10.32 -37.28
CA GLY A 7 -2.69 -9.90 -36.40
C GLY A 7 -2.63 -10.26 -34.92
N ALA A 8 -1.51 -10.78 -34.38
CA ALA A 8 -1.51 -11.25 -33.00
C ALA A 8 -0.41 -10.68 -32.08
N GLU A 9 0.46 -9.79 -32.53
CA GLU A 9 1.66 -9.41 -31.77
C GLU A 9 1.76 -7.93 -31.35
N GLN A 10 0.68 -7.16 -31.41
CA GLN A 10 0.70 -5.72 -31.08
C GLN A 10 -0.16 -5.30 -29.88
N ALA A 11 -0.46 -6.18 -28.96
CA ALA A 11 -1.13 -5.79 -27.71
C ALA A 11 -0.10 -5.48 -26.62
N GLY A 12 0.45 -4.24 -26.57
CA GLY A 12 1.12 -3.75 -25.38
C GLY A 12 2.44 -3.00 -25.51
N HIS A 13 3.00 -2.82 -26.70
CA HIS A 13 4.18 -1.95 -26.83
C HIS A 13 3.73 -0.50 -26.98
N ILE A 14 3.71 0.26 -25.87
CA ILE A 14 3.69 1.73 -25.92
C ILE A 14 5.02 2.13 -26.57
N PRO A 15 5.02 2.90 -27.67
CA PRO A 15 6.26 3.34 -28.30
C PRO A 15 7.14 4.00 -27.24
N MET A 16 8.46 3.70 -27.26
CA MET A 16 9.48 4.28 -26.37
C MET A 16 9.61 5.79 -26.64
N GLY A 17 8.55 6.52 -26.33
CA GLY A 17 8.48 7.98 -26.28
C GLY A 17 8.84 8.47 -24.89
N ALA A 18 9.14 9.75 -24.78
CA ALA A 18 9.61 10.45 -23.59
C ALA A 18 8.93 10.01 -22.29
N ASP A 19 9.71 9.89 -21.19
CA ASP A 19 9.23 9.59 -19.84
C ASP A 19 8.09 10.55 -19.43
N ARG A 20 6.95 9.99 -19.04
CA ARG A 20 5.72 10.74 -18.71
C ARG A 20 5.62 11.04 -17.21
N TRP A 21 6.51 11.88 -16.71
CA TRP A 21 6.54 12.30 -15.31
C TRP A 21 5.23 12.87 -14.76
N PRO A 22 4.38 13.59 -15.54
CA PRO A 22 3.06 14.00 -15.07
C PRO A 22 2.17 12.82 -14.61
N LEU A 23 2.29 11.64 -15.24
CA LEU A 23 1.55 10.44 -14.81
C LEU A 23 2.13 9.83 -13.54
N VAL A 24 3.44 9.93 -13.34
CA VAL A 24 4.07 9.55 -12.07
C VAL A 24 3.60 10.47 -10.93
N ALA A 25 3.49 11.78 -11.20
CA ALA A 25 2.93 12.72 -10.24
C ALA A 25 1.47 12.40 -9.90
N VAL A 26 0.65 12.02 -10.90
CA VAL A 26 -0.72 11.53 -10.66
C VAL A 26 -0.72 10.30 -9.77
N ALA A 27 0.15 9.32 -10.00
CA ALA A 27 0.27 8.14 -9.14
C ALA A 27 0.58 8.53 -7.69
N GLY A 28 1.45 9.51 -7.49
CA GLY A 28 1.76 10.06 -6.16
C GLY A 28 0.59 10.78 -5.51
N VAL A 29 -0.11 11.65 -6.27
CA VAL A 29 -1.29 12.36 -5.77
C VAL A 29 -2.40 11.40 -5.38
N LEU A 30 -2.66 10.37 -6.19
CA LEU A 30 -3.65 9.34 -5.86
C LEU A 30 -3.25 8.53 -4.63
N ALA A 31 -1.95 8.22 -4.44
CA ALA A 31 -1.44 7.59 -3.24
C ALA A 31 -1.67 8.45 -2.00
N PHE A 32 -1.35 9.74 -2.09
CA PHE A 32 -1.59 10.72 -1.04
C PHE A 32 -3.07 10.78 -0.66
N VAL A 33 -3.96 10.94 -1.64
CA VAL A 33 -5.41 11.06 -1.42
C VAL A 33 -6.00 9.80 -0.83
N ALA A 34 -5.61 8.62 -1.30
CA ALA A 34 -6.12 7.34 -0.78
C ALA A 34 -5.71 7.11 0.68
N MET A 35 -4.46 7.44 1.03
CA MET A 35 -3.96 7.31 2.40
C MET A 35 -4.48 8.42 3.33
N LEU A 36 -4.63 9.64 2.81
CA LEU A 36 -5.30 10.74 3.52
C LEU A 36 -6.71 10.31 3.91
N ASP A 37 -7.48 9.74 2.96
CA ASP A 37 -8.85 9.30 3.19
C ASP A 37 -8.98 8.25 4.29
N MET A 38 -8.03 7.31 4.36
CA MET A 38 -8.02 6.28 5.41
C MET A 38 -7.88 6.85 6.82
N ASN A 39 -7.25 8.01 6.97
CA ASN A 39 -6.87 8.53 8.28
C ASN A 39 -7.66 9.79 8.70
N ILE A 40 -8.04 10.63 7.74
CA ILE A 40 -8.72 11.91 8.03
C ILE A 40 -10.10 11.71 8.69
N VAL A 41 -10.81 10.63 8.32
CA VAL A 41 -12.16 10.33 8.84
C VAL A 41 -12.12 9.89 10.30
N ASN A 42 -10.99 9.34 10.78
CA ASN A 42 -10.87 8.95 12.19
C ASN A 42 -11.04 10.11 13.15
N VAL A 43 -10.58 11.31 12.75
CA VAL A 43 -10.71 12.52 13.59
C VAL A 43 -12.15 13.03 13.61
N ALA A 44 -12.90 12.78 12.53
CA ALA A 44 -14.28 13.26 12.37
C ALA A 44 -15.35 12.35 13.01
N LEU A 45 -14.97 11.23 13.63
CA LEU A 45 -15.94 10.25 14.12
C LEU A 45 -16.92 10.79 15.15
N ALA A 46 -16.47 11.64 16.07
CA ALA A 46 -17.32 12.26 17.08
C ALA A 46 -18.34 13.21 16.45
N ASP A 47 -17.88 14.08 15.55
CA ASP A 47 -18.74 15.04 14.84
C ASP A 47 -19.73 14.34 13.88
N ILE A 48 -19.33 13.21 13.26
CA ILE A 48 -20.23 12.38 12.46
C ILE A 48 -21.31 11.76 13.35
N ALA A 49 -20.93 11.23 14.52
CA ALA A 49 -21.87 10.63 15.46
C ALA A 49 -22.91 11.66 15.94
N GLU A 50 -22.46 12.85 16.31
CA GLU A 50 -23.32 13.96 16.72
C GLU A 50 -24.17 14.48 15.56
N GLY A 51 -23.55 14.76 14.40
CA GLY A 51 -24.24 15.34 13.24
C GLY A 51 -25.27 14.42 12.59
N LEU A 52 -25.12 13.09 12.71
CA LEU A 52 -26.08 12.10 12.21
C LEU A 52 -26.92 11.44 13.32
N GLN A 53 -26.78 11.90 14.57
CA GLN A 53 -27.52 11.41 15.76
C GLN A 53 -27.43 9.88 15.93
N VAL A 54 -26.20 9.33 15.86
CA VAL A 54 -25.91 7.90 16.03
C VAL A 54 -24.87 7.68 17.13
N SER A 55 -24.76 6.43 17.61
CA SER A 55 -23.69 6.07 18.55
C SER A 55 -22.30 6.14 17.90
N THR A 56 -21.27 6.38 18.70
CA THR A 56 -19.87 6.36 18.24
C THR A 56 -19.49 5.00 17.60
N ALA A 57 -20.02 3.91 18.15
CA ALA A 57 -19.86 2.57 17.58
C ALA A 57 -20.46 2.47 16.16
N THR A 58 -21.62 3.09 15.92
CA THR A 58 -22.21 3.16 14.58
C THR A 58 -21.39 4.07 13.67
N ALA A 59 -20.89 5.20 14.17
CA ALA A 59 -20.07 6.13 13.39
C ALA A 59 -18.74 5.48 12.90
N GLN A 60 -18.18 4.51 13.64
CA GLN A 60 -16.98 3.76 13.21
C GLN A 60 -17.15 3.09 11.84
N TRP A 61 -18.39 2.79 11.43
CA TRP A 61 -18.66 2.27 10.10
C TRP A 61 -18.34 3.25 8.97
N ALA A 62 -18.19 4.55 9.26
CA ALA A 62 -17.65 5.49 8.28
C ALA A 62 -16.19 5.18 7.91
N VAL A 63 -15.42 4.61 8.82
CA VAL A 63 -14.04 4.15 8.59
C VAL A 63 -14.02 2.71 8.07
N LEU A 64 -14.67 1.79 8.77
CA LEU A 64 -14.72 0.37 8.41
C LEU A 64 -15.36 0.15 7.03
N GLY A 65 -16.41 0.90 6.70
CA GLY A 65 -17.07 0.83 5.40
C GLY A 65 -16.15 1.13 4.22
N TYR A 66 -15.10 1.91 4.43
CA TYR A 66 -14.06 2.13 3.42
C TYR A 66 -12.96 1.05 3.47
N GLN A 67 -12.45 0.75 4.66
CA GLN A 67 -11.29 -0.16 4.81
C GLN A 67 -11.61 -1.59 4.41
N LEU A 68 -12.79 -2.10 4.76
CA LEU A 68 -13.22 -3.46 4.43
C LEU A 68 -13.18 -3.75 2.91
N PRO A 69 -13.86 -2.95 2.04
CA PRO A 69 -13.78 -3.18 0.60
C PRO A 69 -12.38 -2.94 0.03
N VAL A 70 -11.60 -1.98 0.56
CA VAL A 70 -10.22 -1.78 0.11
C VAL A 70 -9.44 -3.08 0.26
N VAL A 71 -9.38 -3.66 1.44
CA VAL A 71 -8.58 -4.87 1.69
C VAL A 71 -9.17 -6.08 0.97
N ALA A 72 -10.50 -6.25 1.03
CA ALA A 72 -11.21 -7.36 0.45
C ALA A 72 -11.06 -7.46 -1.07
N LEU A 73 -11.06 -6.31 -1.75
CA LEU A 73 -11.08 -6.25 -3.21
C LEU A 73 -9.71 -6.07 -3.85
N LEU A 74 -8.62 -5.84 -3.08
CA LEU A 74 -7.28 -5.66 -3.64
C LEU A 74 -6.89 -6.76 -4.63
N LEU A 75 -7.01 -8.03 -4.23
CA LEU A 75 -6.61 -9.16 -5.06
C LEU A 75 -7.52 -9.39 -6.27
N PRO A 76 -8.86 -9.43 -6.10
CA PRO A 76 -9.77 -9.57 -7.24
C PRO A 76 -9.64 -8.43 -8.26
N VAL A 77 -9.54 -7.20 -7.77
CA VAL A 77 -9.39 -6.00 -8.62
C VAL A 77 -8.03 -6.02 -9.32
N GLY A 78 -6.94 -6.42 -8.63
CA GLY A 78 -5.62 -6.54 -9.24
C GLY A 78 -5.64 -7.50 -10.43
N ARG A 79 -6.27 -8.65 -10.29
CA ARG A 79 -6.42 -9.61 -11.39
C ARG A 79 -7.27 -9.09 -12.55
N TRP A 80 -8.39 -8.46 -12.23
CA TRP A 80 -9.25 -7.87 -13.25
C TRP A 80 -8.52 -6.77 -14.03
N LEU A 81 -7.73 -5.95 -13.35
CA LEU A 81 -6.96 -4.86 -13.95
C LEU A 81 -5.81 -5.31 -14.85
N ASP A 82 -5.31 -6.55 -14.71
CA ASP A 82 -4.31 -7.11 -15.64
C ASP A 82 -4.88 -7.24 -17.07
N GLY A 83 -6.22 -7.40 -17.21
CA GLY A 83 -6.91 -7.51 -18.49
C GLY A 83 -7.60 -6.23 -18.98
N VAL A 84 -7.42 -5.09 -18.32
CA VAL A 84 -8.14 -3.85 -18.59
C VAL A 84 -7.21 -2.73 -19.06
N ALA A 85 -7.71 -1.89 -19.95
CA ALA A 85 -7.01 -0.74 -20.45
C ALA A 85 -6.70 0.28 -19.34
N LEU A 86 -5.42 0.62 -19.16
CA LEU A 86 -4.91 1.36 -18.00
C LEU A 86 -5.55 2.76 -17.87
N ARG A 87 -5.67 3.50 -18.96
CA ARG A 87 -6.27 4.85 -18.94
C ARG A 87 -7.71 4.82 -18.46
N SER A 88 -8.51 3.93 -19.05
CA SER A 88 -9.93 3.77 -18.69
C SER A 88 -10.09 3.31 -17.24
N ALA A 89 -9.23 2.42 -16.76
CA ALA A 89 -9.22 1.96 -15.36
C ALA A 89 -8.91 3.11 -14.39
N VAL A 90 -7.86 3.91 -14.65
CA VAL A 90 -7.48 5.05 -13.80
C VAL A 90 -8.59 6.11 -13.79
N LEU A 91 -9.17 6.43 -14.96
CA LEU A 91 -10.26 7.41 -15.06
C LEU A 91 -11.49 6.95 -14.27
N ALA A 92 -11.91 5.69 -14.44
CA ALA A 92 -13.09 5.15 -13.75
C ALA A 92 -12.89 5.08 -12.24
N ALA A 93 -11.72 4.57 -11.79
CA ALA A 93 -11.41 4.46 -10.36
C ALA A 93 -11.35 5.84 -9.69
N THR A 94 -10.68 6.83 -10.33
CA THR A 94 -10.56 8.18 -9.78
C THR A 94 -11.89 8.92 -9.79
N CYS A 95 -12.67 8.81 -10.87
CA CYS A 95 -14.00 9.41 -10.96
C CYS A 95 -14.96 8.82 -9.93
N GLY A 96 -15.02 7.48 -9.84
CA GLY A 96 -15.85 6.77 -8.86
C GLY A 96 -15.47 7.11 -7.43
N PHE A 97 -14.17 7.17 -7.11
CA PHE A 97 -13.67 7.55 -5.80
C PHE A 97 -14.09 8.98 -5.42
N GLY A 98 -13.90 9.95 -6.33
CA GLY A 98 -14.31 11.35 -6.12
C GLY A 98 -15.82 11.51 -5.99
N LEU A 99 -16.60 10.83 -6.83
CA LEU A 99 -18.07 10.85 -6.78
C LEU A 99 -18.58 10.26 -5.47
N CYS A 100 -18.08 9.11 -5.04
CA CYS A 100 -18.44 8.51 -3.75
C CYS A 100 -18.05 9.41 -2.57
N SER A 101 -16.94 10.14 -2.70
CA SER A 101 -16.54 11.13 -1.69
C SER A 101 -17.54 12.29 -1.61
N ALA A 102 -18.04 12.79 -2.73
CA ALA A 102 -19.10 13.81 -2.78
C ALA A 102 -20.43 13.27 -2.20
N LEU A 103 -20.79 12.02 -2.51
CA LEU A 103 -21.97 11.36 -1.95
C LEU A 103 -21.85 11.18 -0.42
N ALA A 104 -20.66 10.83 0.08
CA ALA A 104 -20.41 10.74 1.51
C ALA A 104 -20.57 12.11 2.23
N ALA A 105 -20.09 13.19 1.61
CA ALA A 105 -20.28 14.55 2.13
C ALA A 105 -21.75 14.98 2.13
N ALA A 106 -22.52 14.55 1.14
CA ALA A 106 -23.94 14.86 0.99
C ALA A 106 -24.86 13.93 1.80
N ALA A 107 -24.31 12.92 2.50
CA ALA A 107 -25.11 11.91 3.19
C ALA A 107 -26.05 12.52 4.24
N PRO A 108 -27.38 12.29 4.15
CA PRO A 108 -28.36 12.82 5.10
C PRO A 108 -28.51 11.94 6.36
N TRP A 109 -28.15 10.65 6.28
CA TRP A 109 -28.20 9.68 7.38
C TRP A 109 -27.08 8.65 7.28
N MET A 110 -26.81 7.93 8.35
CA MET A 110 -25.64 7.05 8.49
C MET A 110 -25.61 5.91 7.46
N ALA A 111 -26.75 5.30 7.12
CA ALA A 111 -26.76 4.22 6.12
C ALA A 111 -26.31 4.70 4.72
N CYS A 112 -26.67 5.94 4.36
CA CYS A 112 -26.21 6.59 3.11
C CYS A 112 -24.70 6.81 3.12
N LEU A 113 -24.17 7.28 4.26
CA LEU A 113 -22.73 7.45 4.45
C LEU A 113 -22.00 6.11 4.33
N ILE A 114 -22.48 5.06 5.01
CA ILE A 114 -21.89 3.72 4.94
C ILE A 114 -21.89 3.20 3.49
N ALA A 115 -23.01 3.31 2.78
CA ALA A 115 -23.12 2.87 1.39
C ALA A 115 -22.11 3.61 0.48
N ALA A 116 -22.00 4.93 0.62
CA ALA A 116 -21.02 5.73 -0.11
C ALA A 116 -19.58 5.30 0.23
N ARG A 117 -19.28 5.00 1.49
CA ARG A 117 -17.96 4.53 1.95
C ARG A 117 -17.61 3.14 1.43
N LEU A 118 -18.58 2.19 1.42
CA LEU A 118 -18.38 0.86 0.83
C LEU A 118 -18.02 0.96 -0.67
N MET A 119 -18.76 1.77 -1.41
CA MET A 119 -18.47 2.02 -2.83
C MET A 119 -17.13 2.73 -3.03
N GLN A 120 -16.84 3.74 -2.22
CA GLN A 120 -15.57 4.47 -2.26
C GLN A 120 -14.38 3.54 -1.98
N GLY A 121 -14.52 2.60 -1.03
CA GLY A 121 -13.50 1.59 -0.73
C GLY A 121 -13.24 0.64 -1.91
N ALA A 122 -14.26 0.27 -2.67
CA ALA A 122 -14.08 -0.53 -3.88
C ALA A 122 -13.25 0.22 -4.95
N PHE A 123 -13.53 1.50 -5.21
CA PHE A 123 -12.71 2.33 -6.07
C PHE A 123 -11.32 2.60 -5.48
N GLY A 124 -11.22 2.74 -4.16
CA GLY A 124 -9.96 2.85 -3.43
C GLY A 124 -9.04 1.64 -3.64
N ALA A 125 -9.58 0.42 -3.60
CA ALA A 125 -8.85 -0.79 -3.92
C ALA A 125 -8.24 -0.73 -5.33
N ALA A 126 -9.01 -0.27 -6.32
CA ALA A 126 -8.51 -0.07 -7.68
C ALA A 126 -7.40 0.99 -7.73
N LEU A 127 -7.54 2.11 -7.03
CA LEU A 127 -6.49 3.13 -6.96
C LEU A 127 -5.20 2.58 -6.36
N PHE A 128 -5.25 1.82 -5.26
CA PHE A 128 -4.07 1.23 -4.63
C PHE A 128 -3.31 0.28 -5.57
N VAL A 129 -4.00 -0.44 -6.43
CA VAL A 129 -3.40 -1.31 -7.44
C VAL A 129 -2.85 -0.51 -8.62
N LEU A 130 -3.59 0.51 -9.07
CA LEU A 130 -3.24 1.28 -10.26
C LEU A 130 -2.07 2.25 -10.06
N MET A 131 -1.88 2.79 -8.84
CA MET A 131 -0.79 3.74 -8.55
C MET A 131 0.60 3.20 -8.91
N PRO A 132 1.04 2.02 -8.42
CA PRO A 132 2.33 1.47 -8.79
C PRO A 132 2.39 1.08 -10.27
N VAL A 133 1.31 0.57 -10.84
CA VAL A 133 1.23 0.21 -12.26
C VAL A 133 1.41 1.46 -13.13
N LEU A 134 0.72 2.54 -12.79
CA LEU A 134 0.82 3.82 -13.51
C LEU A 134 2.25 4.39 -13.44
N ALA A 135 2.87 4.39 -12.25
CA ALA A 135 4.23 4.88 -12.07
C ALA A 135 5.24 4.07 -12.92
N VAL A 136 5.18 2.73 -12.85
CA VAL A 136 6.12 1.84 -13.57
C VAL A 136 5.94 1.91 -15.09
N ARG A 137 4.69 2.00 -15.58
CA ARG A 137 4.40 2.03 -17.03
C ARG A 137 4.60 3.42 -17.65
N SER A 138 4.83 4.45 -16.86
CA SER A 138 5.00 5.83 -17.34
C SER A 138 6.43 6.22 -17.61
N VAL A 139 7.42 5.39 -17.25
CA VAL A 139 8.84 5.66 -17.42
C VAL A 139 9.59 4.43 -17.94
N ARG A 140 10.77 4.68 -18.50
CA ARG A 140 11.70 3.64 -18.92
C ARG A 140 12.13 2.76 -17.74
N PRO A 141 12.54 1.49 -17.99
CA PRO A 141 12.96 0.54 -16.95
C PRO A 141 14.05 1.07 -16.01
N GLU A 142 14.93 1.95 -16.52
CA GLU A 142 16.06 2.55 -15.77
C GLU A 142 15.58 3.52 -14.70
N LEU A 143 14.43 4.15 -14.89
CA LEU A 143 13.87 5.19 -14.01
C LEU A 143 12.74 4.69 -13.09
N ARG A 144 12.45 3.39 -13.09
CA ARG A 144 11.38 2.80 -12.27
C ARG A 144 11.59 3.01 -10.78
N GLY A 145 12.83 2.95 -10.28
CA GLY A 145 13.14 3.22 -8.87
C GLY A 145 12.72 4.62 -8.46
N ARG A 146 13.10 5.61 -9.27
CA ARG A 146 12.74 7.02 -9.06
C ARG A 146 11.22 7.26 -9.22
N ALA A 147 10.58 6.64 -10.20
CA ALA A 147 9.14 6.77 -10.39
C ALA A 147 8.36 6.16 -9.21
N MET A 148 8.79 5.00 -8.71
CA MET A 148 8.15 4.32 -7.60
C MET A 148 8.35 5.01 -6.24
N SER A 149 9.42 5.80 -6.08
CA SER A 149 9.62 6.57 -4.86
C SER A 149 8.52 7.63 -4.63
N VAL A 150 7.90 8.14 -5.71
CA VAL A 150 6.88 9.19 -5.62
C VAL A 150 5.62 8.70 -4.88
N PRO A 151 4.90 7.66 -5.33
CA PRO A 151 3.74 7.14 -4.59
C PRO A 151 4.13 6.51 -3.26
N ALA A 152 5.33 5.89 -3.15
CA ALA A 152 5.81 5.29 -1.90
C ALA A 152 6.08 6.34 -0.80
N THR A 153 6.39 7.57 -1.17
CA THR A 153 6.62 8.70 -0.24
C THR A 153 5.32 9.46 0.04
N LEU A 154 4.57 9.82 -1.02
CA LEU A 154 3.38 10.65 -0.88
C LEU A 154 2.23 9.91 -0.18
N GLY A 155 2.14 8.58 -0.31
CA GLY A 155 1.11 7.80 0.38
C GLY A 155 1.20 7.96 1.90
N PRO A 156 2.25 7.50 2.56
CA PRO A 156 2.42 7.67 4.01
C PRO A 156 2.39 9.13 4.48
N LEU A 157 2.84 10.09 3.66
CA LEU A 157 2.69 11.51 3.95
C LEU A 157 1.21 11.90 4.08
N GLY A 158 0.36 11.41 3.17
CA GLY A 158 -1.09 11.60 3.25
C GLY A 158 -1.69 11.01 4.53
N ALA A 159 -1.22 9.84 4.96
CA ALA A 159 -1.68 9.20 6.18
C ALA A 159 -1.40 10.04 7.44
N VAL A 160 -0.22 10.66 7.52
CA VAL A 160 0.20 11.45 8.69
C VAL A 160 -0.38 12.87 8.68
N ILE A 161 -0.50 13.49 7.51
CA ILE A 161 -1.11 14.82 7.38
C ILE A 161 -2.64 14.75 7.59
N GLY A 162 -3.25 13.60 7.31
CA GLY A 162 -4.70 13.40 7.40
C GLY A 162 -5.33 13.92 8.69
N PRO A 163 -4.90 13.48 9.87
CA PRO A 163 -5.46 13.96 11.14
C PRO A 163 -5.30 15.46 11.35
N ALA A 164 -4.17 16.05 10.99
CA ALA A 164 -3.94 17.49 11.17
C ALA A 164 -4.86 18.33 10.25
N VAL A 165 -4.94 17.97 8.98
CA VAL A 165 -5.86 18.62 8.02
C VAL A 165 -7.31 18.36 8.41
N GLY A 166 -7.62 17.14 8.88
CA GLY A 166 -8.94 16.78 9.37
C GLY A 166 -9.41 17.65 10.52
N GLY A 167 -8.60 17.81 11.56
CA GLY A 167 -8.91 18.67 12.70
C GLY A 167 -9.20 20.13 12.26
N MET A 168 -8.31 20.69 11.44
CA MET A 168 -8.49 22.06 10.93
C MET A 168 -9.79 22.23 10.10
N LEU A 169 -10.12 21.21 9.29
CA LEU A 169 -11.36 21.23 8.50
C LEU A 169 -12.61 21.11 9.39
N LEU A 170 -12.55 20.29 10.44
CA LEU A 170 -13.64 20.13 11.41
C LEU A 170 -13.93 21.42 12.13
N ASP A 171 -12.91 22.10 12.66
CA ASP A 171 -13.05 23.33 13.43
C ASP A 171 -13.71 24.46 12.64
N HIS A 172 -13.51 24.51 11.32
CA HIS A 172 -13.97 25.63 10.48
C HIS A 172 -15.11 25.29 9.53
N LEU A 173 -15.21 24.06 9.04
CA LEU A 173 -16.10 23.68 7.93
C LEU A 173 -16.97 22.45 8.24
N GLY A 174 -16.78 21.83 9.42
CA GLY A 174 -17.53 20.66 9.86
C GLY A 174 -17.13 19.36 9.14
N TRP A 175 -17.68 18.24 9.63
CA TRP A 175 -17.26 16.87 9.22
C TRP A 175 -17.44 16.55 7.72
N ARG A 176 -18.38 17.21 7.05
CA ARG A 176 -18.61 17.00 5.60
C ARG A 176 -17.41 17.41 4.75
N SER A 177 -16.65 18.40 5.21
CA SER A 177 -15.48 18.94 4.53
C SER A 177 -14.35 17.92 4.39
N VAL A 178 -14.22 16.96 5.33
CA VAL A 178 -13.18 15.92 5.27
C VAL A 178 -13.38 14.97 4.07
N PHE A 179 -14.60 14.90 3.54
CA PHE A 179 -14.88 14.17 2.31
C PHE A 179 -14.64 15.03 1.07
N LEU A 180 -14.95 16.34 1.13
CA LEU A 180 -14.83 17.23 -0.03
C LEU A 180 -13.38 17.59 -0.38
N VAL A 181 -12.48 17.64 0.58
CA VAL A 181 -11.07 18.05 0.41
C VAL A 181 -10.32 17.20 -0.65
N LYS A 182 -10.77 16.00 -0.93
CA LYS A 182 -10.16 15.08 -1.91
C LYS A 182 -10.58 15.36 -3.34
N ILE A 183 -11.72 16.00 -3.56
CA ILE A 183 -12.31 16.20 -4.89
C ILE A 183 -11.39 17.01 -5.82
N PRO A 184 -10.79 18.14 -5.40
CA PRO A 184 -9.87 18.89 -6.26
C PRO A 184 -8.70 18.03 -6.77
N PHE A 185 -8.13 17.18 -5.93
CA PHE A 185 -7.05 16.27 -6.32
C PHE A 185 -7.51 15.22 -7.33
N CYS A 186 -8.72 14.65 -7.14
CA CYS A 186 -9.31 13.73 -8.10
C CYS A 186 -9.55 14.41 -9.46
N VAL A 187 -10.07 15.63 -9.47
CA VAL A 187 -10.30 16.40 -10.70
C VAL A 187 -8.98 16.69 -11.41
N LEU A 188 -7.95 17.13 -10.69
CA LEU A 188 -6.62 17.35 -11.24
C LEU A 188 -6.06 16.06 -11.87
N ALA A 189 -6.14 14.94 -11.17
CA ALA A 189 -5.69 13.65 -11.68
C ALA A 189 -6.44 13.25 -12.96
N LEU A 190 -7.78 13.41 -13.00
CA LEU A 190 -8.60 13.12 -14.16
C LEU A 190 -8.20 13.98 -15.39
N VAL A 191 -7.95 15.28 -15.18
CA VAL A 191 -7.53 16.19 -16.25
C VAL A 191 -6.17 15.78 -16.81
N VAL A 192 -5.20 15.51 -15.93
CA VAL A 192 -3.85 15.10 -16.35
C VAL A 192 -3.89 13.78 -17.12
N VAL A 193 -4.59 12.75 -16.59
CA VAL A 193 -4.71 11.45 -17.26
C VAL A 193 -5.38 11.58 -18.63
N ARG A 194 -6.47 12.35 -18.72
CA ARG A 194 -7.16 12.58 -20.00
C ARG A 194 -6.26 13.22 -21.06
N ARG A 195 -5.37 14.14 -20.66
CA ARG A 195 -4.45 14.84 -21.56
C ARG A 195 -3.19 14.05 -21.88
N ALA A 196 -2.63 13.33 -20.88
CA ALA A 196 -1.33 12.66 -21.01
C ALA A 196 -1.40 11.24 -21.56
N MET A 197 -2.58 10.58 -21.50
CA MET A 197 -2.73 9.20 -21.99
C MET A 197 -3.60 9.16 -23.26
N PRO A 198 -3.17 8.39 -24.29
CA PRO A 198 -4.00 8.16 -25.48
C PRO A 198 -5.27 7.39 -25.09
N ARG A 199 -6.31 7.48 -25.94
CA ARG A 199 -7.53 6.68 -25.77
C ARG A 199 -7.17 5.21 -25.92
N ASP A 200 -7.69 4.38 -25.05
CA ASP A 200 -7.49 2.93 -25.02
C ASP A 200 -8.83 2.19 -25.24
N GLY A 201 -8.80 0.86 -25.29
CA GLY A 201 -9.94 0.02 -25.65
C GLY A 201 -11.12 0.00 -24.67
N GLY A 202 -11.10 0.84 -23.63
CA GLY A 202 -12.19 0.94 -22.67
C GLY A 202 -12.16 -0.08 -21.54
N LEU A 203 -13.16 0.01 -20.65
CA LEU A 203 -13.34 -0.90 -19.53
C LEU A 203 -14.10 -2.15 -20.00
N ARG A 204 -13.57 -3.32 -19.66
CA ARG A 204 -14.34 -4.57 -19.70
C ARG A 204 -14.99 -4.81 -18.34
N ALA A 205 -16.28 -5.12 -18.32
CA ALA A 205 -16.94 -5.51 -17.09
C ALA A 205 -16.29 -6.79 -16.52
N PRO A 206 -16.18 -6.91 -15.17
CA PRO A 206 -15.72 -8.16 -14.57
C PRO A 206 -16.68 -9.30 -14.91
N ASP A 207 -16.12 -10.44 -15.27
CA ASP A 207 -16.90 -11.65 -15.53
C ASP A 207 -17.48 -12.24 -14.21
N ARG A 208 -18.48 -13.12 -14.33
CA ARG A 208 -19.13 -13.74 -13.17
C ARG A 208 -18.13 -14.47 -12.25
N ARG A 209 -17.05 -15.03 -12.81
CA ARG A 209 -16.01 -15.72 -12.05
C ARG A 209 -15.18 -14.72 -11.23
N SER A 210 -14.81 -13.60 -11.83
CA SER A 210 -14.10 -12.53 -11.10
C SER A 210 -14.94 -11.99 -9.95
N VAL A 211 -16.27 -11.88 -10.12
CA VAL A 211 -17.18 -11.47 -9.04
C VAL A 211 -17.24 -12.53 -7.94
N ALA A 212 -17.36 -13.81 -8.29
CA ALA A 212 -17.38 -14.91 -7.31
C ALA A 212 -16.04 -14.97 -6.52
N ASP A 213 -14.90 -14.84 -7.22
CA ASP A 213 -13.58 -14.73 -6.60
C ASP A 213 -13.50 -13.53 -5.64
N ALA A 214 -14.06 -12.38 -6.05
CA ALA A 214 -14.11 -11.19 -5.22
C ALA A 214 -14.92 -11.42 -3.94
N LEU A 215 -16.05 -12.08 -4.03
CA LEU A 215 -16.90 -12.39 -2.86
C LEU A 215 -16.21 -13.36 -1.89
N LEU A 216 -15.50 -14.37 -2.39
CA LEU A 216 -14.76 -15.31 -1.55
C LEU A 216 -13.61 -14.60 -0.80
N VAL A 217 -12.82 -13.80 -1.51
CA VAL A 217 -11.72 -13.02 -0.89
C VAL A 217 -12.28 -11.97 0.06
N ALA A 218 -13.38 -11.30 -0.31
CA ALA A 218 -14.04 -10.32 0.54
C ALA A 218 -14.55 -10.95 1.84
N ALA A 219 -15.20 -12.11 1.77
CA ALA A 219 -15.67 -12.82 2.96
C ALA A 219 -14.50 -13.20 3.89
N GLY A 220 -13.42 -13.74 3.34
CA GLY A 220 -12.23 -14.09 4.11
C GLY A 220 -11.53 -12.87 4.74
N ALA A 221 -11.33 -11.82 3.96
CA ALA A 221 -10.70 -10.59 4.45
C ALA A 221 -11.57 -9.88 5.49
N ALA A 222 -12.89 -9.81 5.28
CA ALA A 222 -13.83 -9.23 6.23
C ALA A 222 -13.83 -10.00 7.55
N SER A 223 -13.80 -11.34 7.52
CA SER A 223 -13.73 -12.16 8.73
C SER A 223 -12.47 -11.86 9.57
N VAL A 224 -11.30 -11.74 8.91
CA VAL A 224 -10.05 -11.41 9.61
C VAL A 224 -10.08 -9.99 10.16
N LEU A 225 -10.52 -9.00 9.36
CA LEU A 225 -10.58 -7.62 9.80
C LEU A 225 -11.56 -7.41 10.96
N LEU A 226 -12.74 -8.03 10.90
CA LEU A 226 -13.73 -7.97 11.97
C LEU A 226 -13.21 -8.65 13.24
N ALA A 227 -12.54 -9.81 13.11
CA ALA A 227 -11.91 -10.48 14.24
C ALA A 227 -10.90 -9.57 14.96
N LEU A 228 -10.04 -8.87 14.21
CA LEU A 228 -9.04 -7.95 14.76
C LEU A 228 -9.67 -6.68 15.33
N THR A 229 -10.72 -6.15 14.69
CA THR A 229 -11.40 -4.93 15.14
C THR A 229 -12.19 -5.16 16.44
N LEU A 230 -12.80 -6.34 16.59
CA LEU A 230 -13.59 -6.71 17.77
C LEU A 230 -12.78 -7.38 18.88
N ALA A 231 -11.51 -7.74 18.61
CA ALA A 231 -10.64 -8.38 19.60
C ALA A 231 -10.50 -7.62 20.93
N PRO A 232 -10.47 -6.26 20.98
CA PRO A 232 -10.47 -5.51 22.22
C PRO A 232 -11.72 -5.72 23.10
N ASP A 233 -12.87 -6.02 22.48
CA ASP A 233 -14.13 -6.28 23.20
C ASP A 233 -14.19 -7.69 23.83
N GLY A 234 -13.28 -8.58 23.40
CA GLY A 234 -13.12 -9.91 23.97
C GLY A 234 -12.29 -10.83 23.06
N PRO A 235 -11.39 -11.67 23.63
CA PRO A 235 -10.50 -12.52 22.84
C PRO A 235 -11.25 -13.58 22.03
N ALA A 236 -12.49 -13.93 22.40
CA ALA A 236 -13.33 -14.86 21.65
C ALA A 236 -13.61 -14.40 20.21
N TRP A 237 -13.61 -13.09 19.96
CA TRP A 237 -13.80 -12.55 18.61
C TRP A 237 -12.68 -12.94 17.64
N LEU A 238 -11.50 -13.28 18.13
CA LEU A 238 -10.40 -13.80 17.29
C LEU A 238 -10.77 -15.12 16.61
N LEU A 239 -11.72 -15.90 17.16
CA LEU A 239 -12.23 -17.11 16.53
C LEU A 239 -12.95 -16.81 15.20
N LEU A 240 -13.46 -15.59 15.03
CA LEU A 240 -14.05 -15.16 13.76
C LEU A 240 -13.03 -15.20 12.59
N ALA A 241 -11.73 -15.08 12.89
CA ALA A 241 -10.69 -15.24 11.87
C ALA A 241 -10.68 -16.66 11.26
N LEU A 242 -11.15 -17.70 12.00
CA LEU A 242 -11.28 -19.05 11.45
C LEU A 242 -12.33 -19.13 10.34
N ALA A 243 -13.34 -18.26 10.36
CA ALA A 243 -14.34 -18.17 9.30
C ALA A 243 -13.73 -17.70 7.96
N ALA A 244 -12.51 -17.15 7.95
CA ALA A 244 -11.78 -16.83 6.74
C ALA A 244 -11.23 -18.07 6.01
N VAL A 245 -11.01 -19.17 6.73
CA VAL A 245 -10.35 -20.36 6.19
C VAL A 245 -11.13 -21.00 5.02
N PRO A 246 -12.44 -21.30 5.14
CA PRO A 246 -13.18 -21.94 4.05
C PRO A 246 -13.20 -21.11 2.75
N PRO A 247 -13.59 -19.83 2.75
CA PRO A 247 -13.65 -19.04 1.52
C PRO A 247 -12.27 -18.80 0.89
N LEU A 248 -11.22 -18.54 1.69
CA LEU A 248 -9.86 -18.35 1.17
C LEU A 248 -9.27 -19.67 0.65
N TRP A 249 -9.51 -20.78 1.30
CA TRP A 249 -9.11 -22.10 0.83
C TRP A 249 -9.76 -22.45 -0.50
N TRP A 250 -11.08 -22.24 -0.62
CA TRP A 250 -11.81 -22.50 -1.87
C TRP A 250 -11.26 -21.63 -3.00
N TRP A 251 -11.07 -20.34 -2.73
CA TRP A 251 -10.51 -19.41 -3.69
C TRP A 251 -9.08 -19.77 -4.11
N LEU A 252 -8.19 -20.12 -3.17
CA LEU A 252 -6.79 -20.49 -3.46
C LEU A 252 -6.68 -21.75 -4.35
N ARG A 253 -7.61 -22.68 -4.22
CA ARG A 253 -7.67 -23.88 -5.07
C ARG A 253 -8.31 -23.60 -6.41
N GLY A 254 -9.12 -22.57 -6.51
CA GLY A 254 -9.79 -22.13 -7.72
C GLY A 254 -8.85 -21.49 -8.76
N PRO A 255 -9.34 -21.30 -9.97
CA PRO A 255 -8.60 -20.61 -11.03
C PRO A 255 -8.27 -19.16 -10.65
N GLY A 256 -9.00 -18.57 -9.69
CA GLY A 256 -8.77 -17.22 -9.17
C GLY A 256 -7.54 -17.07 -8.30
N GLY A 257 -7.29 -18.00 -7.40
CA GLY A 257 -6.18 -17.96 -6.45
C GLY A 257 -4.86 -18.51 -6.99
N ARG A 258 -4.90 -19.45 -7.95
CA ARG A 258 -3.71 -20.05 -8.54
C ARG A 258 -2.68 -19.05 -9.07
N PRO A 259 -3.06 -17.99 -9.82
CA PRO A 259 -2.11 -16.97 -10.28
C PRO A 259 -1.45 -16.22 -9.12
N VAL A 260 -2.23 -15.90 -8.05
CA VAL A 260 -1.71 -15.24 -6.85
C VAL A 260 -0.74 -16.16 -6.10
N ALA A 261 -1.11 -17.43 -5.92
CA ALA A 261 -0.21 -18.43 -5.33
C ALA A 261 1.06 -18.61 -6.16
N GLY A 262 0.95 -18.58 -7.50
CA GLY A 262 2.08 -18.60 -8.42
C GLY A 262 3.01 -17.42 -8.23
N VAL A 263 2.46 -16.20 -8.13
CA VAL A 263 3.24 -14.97 -7.85
C VAL A 263 3.99 -15.09 -6.52
N LEU A 264 3.32 -15.52 -5.46
CA LEU A 264 3.94 -15.66 -4.14
C LEU A 264 5.02 -16.77 -4.09
N ARG A 265 4.88 -17.80 -4.91
CA ARG A 265 5.89 -18.87 -5.04
C ARG A 265 7.09 -18.46 -5.89
N THR A 266 7.00 -17.39 -6.66
CA THR A 266 8.12 -16.89 -7.44
C THR A 266 9.28 -16.51 -6.52
N ALA A 267 10.47 -17.01 -6.81
CA ALA A 267 11.64 -16.84 -5.97
C ALA A 267 11.94 -15.36 -5.69
N GLY A 268 12.04 -15.01 -4.42
CA GLY A 268 12.32 -13.65 -3.93
C GLY A 268 11.09 -12.78 -3.72
N LEU A 269 9.95 -13.01 -4.39
CA LEU A 269 8.74 -12.21 -4.19
C LEU A 269 8.14 -12.43 -2.80
N PHE A 270 8.07 -13.67 -2.32
CA PHE A 270 7.57 -13.97 -0.97
C PHE A 270 8.35 -13.20 0.13
N ARG A 271 9.68 -13.17 0.02
CA ARG A 271 10.53 -12.43 0.98
C ARG A 271 10.31 -10.92 0.90
N ALA A 272 10.19 -10.38 -0.30
CA ALA A 272 9.90 -8.96 -0.49
C ALA A 272 8.53 -8.56 0.08
N HIS A 273 7.51 -9.41 -0.07
CA HIS A 273 6.20 -9.21 0.56
C HIS A 273 6.29 -9.29 2.09
N GLY A 274 7.06 -10.25 2.62
CA GLY A 274 7.36 -10.35 4.05
C GLY A 274 8.04 -9.09 4.59
N ALA A 275 9.02 -8.55 3.87
CA ALA A 275 9.69 -7.31 4.25
C ALA A 275 8.74 -6.10 4.24
N VAL A 276 7.87 -5.99 3.25
CA VAL A 276 6.84 -4.93 3.21
C VAL A 276 5.88 -5.05 4.39
N LEU A 277 5.42 -6.26 4.70
CA LEU A 277 4.52 -6.53 5.82
C LEU A 277 5.18 -6.15 7.15
N THR A 278 6.41 -6.62 7.39
CA THR A 278 7.11 -6.39 8.66
C THR A 278 7.50 -4.92 8.86
N LEU A 279 7.94 -4.22 7.81
CA LEU A 279 8.18 -2.78 7.90
C LEU A 279 6.89 -1.99 8.17
N ALA A 280 5.80 -2.33 7.49
CA ALA A 280 4.51 -1.69 7.70
C ALA A 280 3.97 -1.95 9.12
N ALA A 281 4.12 -3.17 9.63
CA ALA A 281 3.69 -3.52 10.98
C ALA A 281 4.55 -2.81 12.06
N GLY A 282 5.87 -2.81 11.91
CA GLY A 282 6.77 -2.09 12.82
C GLY A 282 6.50 -0.58 12.84
N PHE A 283 6.28 0.03 11.66
CA PHE A 283 5.89 1.43 11.56
C PHE A 283 4.56 1.72 12.27
N ALA A 284 3.52 0.94 11.99
CA ALA A 284 2.19 1.18 12.53
C ALA A 284 2.15 0.95 14.05
N ALA A 285 2.84 -0.08 14.55
CA ALA A 285 3.01 -0.35 15.97
C ALA A 285 3.71 0.83 16.68
N MET A 286 4.86 1.27 16.16
CA MET A 286 5.60 2.41 16.69
C MET A 286 4.74 3.67 16.72
N HIS A 287 4.07 3.98 15.60
CA HIS A 287 3.24 5.17 15.48
C HIS A 287 2.14 5.21 16.55
N TYR A 288 1.47 4.07 16.74
CA TYR A 288 0.43 3.89 17.75
C TYR A 288 0.98 4.07 19.18
N VAL A 289 2.06 3.38 19.51
CA VAL A 289 2.63 3.37 20.87
C VAL A 289 3.19 4.73 21.24
N VAL A 290 3.97 5.37 20.35
CA VAL A 290 4.57 6.68 20.62
C VAL A 290 3.51 7.76 20.78
N ALA A 291 2.49 7.76 19.92
CA ALA A 291 1.38 8.71 20.04
C ALA A 291 0.63 8.55 21.37
N LEU A 292 0.36 7.31 21.77
CA LEU A 292 -0.36 7.02 23.02
C LEU A 292 0.47 7.39 24.26
N HIS A 293 1.76 7.04 24.26
CA HIS A 293 2.68 7.35 25.34
C HIS A 293 2.85 8.87 25.57
N LEU A 294 3.05 9.62 24.49
CA LEU A 294 3.19 11.08 24.58
C LEU A 294 1.93 11.75 25.14
N GLN A 295 0.76 11.32 24.70
CA GLN A 295 -0.50 11.96 25.12
C GLN A 295 -0.98 11.48 26.50
N ARG A 296 -0.96 10.16 26.73
CA ARG A 296 -1.56 9.56 27.92
C ARG A 296 -0.62 9.55 29.11
N ASP A 297 0.64 9.13 28.89
CA ASP A 297 1.58 8.91 30.00
C ASP A 297 2.34 10.20 30.31
N ASN A 298 2.77 10.96 29.29
CA ASN A 298 3.52 12.20 29.47
C ASN A 298 2.64 13.48 29.43
N GLY A 299 1.33 13.38 29.21
CA GLY A 299 0.41 14.51 29.20
C GLY A 299 0.69 15.56 28.13
N VAL A 300 1.43 15.19 27.07
CA VAL A 300 1.77 16.08 25.96
C VAL A 300 0.51 16.39 25.16
N SER A 301 0.29 17.66 24.83
CA SER A 301 -0.88 18.07 24.06
C SER A 301 -0.97 17.35 22.70
N ALA A 302 -2.19 17.15 22.21
CA ALA A 302 -2.42 16.50 20.92
C ALA A 302 -1.69 17.24 19.77
N THR A 303 -1.64 18.57 19.80
CA THR A 303 -0.92 19.40 18.83
C THR A 303 0.58 19.13 18.87
N THR A 304 1.20 19.13 20.04
CA THR A 304 2.64 18.88 20.18
C THR A 304 2.98 17.46 19.81
N THR A 305 2.14 16.47 20.18
CA THR A 305 2.28 15.09 19.74
C THR A 305 2.24 14.99 18.21
N GLY A 306 1.24 15.61 17.58
CA GLY A 306 1.11 15.63 16.13
C GLY A 306 2.33 16.25 15.44
N LEU A 307 2.83 17.40 15.95
CA LEU A 307 4.05 18.03 15.41
C LEU A 307 5.30 17.14 15.59
N THR A 308 5.42 16.46 16.73
CA THR A 308 6.51 15.51 16.98
C THR A 308 6.45 14.35 15.97
N MET A 309 5.26 13.82 15.73
CA MET A 309 5.05 12.72 14.79
C MET A 309 5.30 13.11 13.32
N LEU A 310 5.18 14.40 12.95
CA LEU A 310 5.52 14.90 11.61
C LEU A 310 7.01 14.72 11.24
N ALA A 311 7.89 14.55 12.21
CA ALA A 311 9.31 14.30 11.95
C ALA A 311 9.55 13.04 11.10
N PHE A 312 8.73 12.00 11.29
CA PHE A 312 8.80 10.77 10.51
C PHE A 312 8.49 10.98 9.01
N PRO A 313 7.32 11.52 8.61
CA PRO A 313 7.03 11.74 7.20
C PRO A 313 7.93 12.79 6.56
N LEU A 314 8.46 13.76 7.31
CA LEU A 314 9.45 14.71 6.80
C LEU A 314 10.75 13.97 6.43
N GLY A 315 11.26 13.11 7.32
CA GLY A 315 12.42 12.25 7.02
C GLY A 315 12.19 11.38 5.79
N MET A 316 11.00 10.77 5.71
CA MET A 316 10.62 9.94 4.57
C MET A 316 10.49 10.75 3.28
N GLY A 317 9.92 11.95 3.34
CA GLY A 317 9.74 12.85 2.19
C GLY A 317 11.06 13.29 1.57
N VAL A 318 12.05 13.58 2.42
CA VAL A 318 13.42 13.95 1.98
C VAL A 318 14.15 12.73 1.39
N ALA A 319 14.06 11.58 2.04
CA ALA A 319 14.85 10.41 1.67
C ALA A 319 14.23 9.58 0.52
N GLY A 320 12.92 9.65 0.31
CA GLY A 320 12.23 8.89 -0.74
C GLY A 320 12.79 9.14 -2.15
N PRO A 321 12.89 10.38 -2.63
CA PRO A 321 13.50 10.68 -3.91
C PRO A 321 14.98 10.26 -4.00
N LEU A 322 15.73 10.34 -2.89
CA LEU A 322 17.12 9.91 -2.83
C LEU A 322 17.25 8.39 -3.00
N GLY A 323 16.38 7.61 -2.32
CA GLY A 323 16.32 6.16 -2.44
C GLY A 323 16.08 5.70 -3.88
N GLY A 324 15.12 6.34 -4.58
CA GLY A 324 14.86 6.07 -5.98
C GLY A 324 16.05 6.38 -6.88
N ARG A 325 16.68 7.56 -6.71
CA ARG A 325 17.86 7.95 -7.48
C ARG A 325 19.07 7.04 -7.26
N LEU A 326 19.34 6.67 -6.00
CA LEU A 326 20.44 5.76 -5.67
C LEU A 326 20.25 4.36 -6.25
N ALA A 327 19.01 3.88 -6.29
CA ALA A 327 18.67 2.61 -6.92
C ALA A 327 18.92 2.63 -8.43
N ASP A 328 18.53 3.73 -9.10
CA ASP A 328 18.72 3.90 -10.54
C ASP A 328 20.22 4.10 -10.90
N LEU A 329 20.98 4.90 -10.13
CA LEU A 329 22.41 5.12 -10.34
C LEU A 329 23.23 3.83 -10.20
N ARG A 330 22.98 3.02 -9.18
CA ARG A 330 23.67 1.74 -9.02
C ARG A 330 23.37 0.74 -10.13
N LYS A 331 22.18 0.84 -10.73
CA LYS A 331 21.86 0.06 -11.91
C LYS A 331 22.66 0.48 -13.14
N ALA A 332 22.90 1.78 -13.30
CA ALA A 332 23.69 2.33 -14.41
C ALA A 332 25.20 2.00 -14.29
N LEU A 333 25.72 1.87 -13.06
CA LEU A 333 27.13 1.56 -12.79
C LEU A 333 27.47 0.06 -12.79
N GLY A 334 26.46 -0.80 -12.63
CA GLY A 334 26.63 -2.25 -12.66
C GLY A 334 26.23 -2.82 -14.02
N SER A 335 27.18 -3.47 -14.71
CA SER A 335 26.91 -4.22 -15.93
C SER A 335 25.91 -5.34 -15.61
N ALA A 336 24.61 -5.08 -15.77
CA ALA A 336 23.57 -6.08 -15.54
C ALA A 336 23.46 -6.96 -16.77
N PRO A 337 23.50 -8.31 -16.65
CA PRO A 337 23.13 -9.18 -17.75
C PRO A 337 21.68 -8.93 -18.16
N ALA A 338 21.40 -8.95 -19.44
CA ALA A 338 20.07 -8.75 -20.00
C ALA A 338 19.08 -9.74 -19.33
N GLY A 339 18.02 -9.22 -18.67
CA GLY A 339 16.99 -10.02 -17.98
C GLY A 339 17.16 -10.16 -16.46
N GLY A 340 18.19 -9.58 -15.82
CA GLY A 340 18.41 -9.67 -14.38
C GLY A 340 17.62 -8.63 -13.56
N THR A 341 17.26 -8.99 -12.31
CA THR A 341 16.74 -8.05 -11.32
C THR A 341 17.69 -6.87 -11.13
N PRO A 342 17.21 -5.63 -10.93
CA PRO A 342 18.06 -4.46 -10.76
C PRO A 342 18.96 -4.62 -9.52
N ILE A 343 20.24 -4.92 -9.74
CA ILE A 343 21.25 -5.14 -8.70
C ILE A 343 21.39 -3.90 -7.78
N GLY A 344 21.07 -2.71 -8.29
CA GLY A 344 21.18 -1.46 -7.55
C GLY A 344 20.08 -1.18 -6.52
N ALA A 345 18.86 -1.68 -6.72
CA ALA A 345 17.75 -1.39 -5.84
C ALA A 345 17.82 -2.15 -4.50
N ARG A 346 18.34 -3.38 -4.49
CA ARG A 346 18.41 -4.23 -3.31
C ARG A 346 19.28 -3.67 -2.18
N PRO A 347 20.55 -3.27 -2.40
CA PRO A 347 21.36 -2.67 -1.34
C PRO A 347 20.72 -1.42 -0.74
N VAL A 348 20.11 -0.57 -1.57
CA VAL A 348 19.42 0.64 -1.09
C VAL A 348 18.20 0.28 -0.24
N ALA A 349 17.41 -0.72 -0.67
CA ALA A 349 16.28 -1.22 0.09
C ALA A 349 16.70 -1.78 1.46
N VAL A 350 17.77 -2.59 1.50
CA VAL A 350 18.33 -3.16 2.74
C VAL A 350 18.86 -2.06 3.66
N THR A 351 19.62 -1.11 3.14
CA THR A 351 20.10 0.03 3.93
C THR A 351 18.96 0.84 4.53
N GLY A 352 17.91 1.11 3.73
CA GLY A 352 16.71 1.80 4.20
C GLY A 352 15.99 1.02 5.29
N ALA A 353 15.83 -0.30 5.12
CA ALA A 353 15.21 -1.17 6.13
C ALA A 353 16.03 -1.18 7.44
N ALA A 354 17.35 -1.32 7.35
CA ALA A 354 18.24 -1.27 8.50
C ALA A 354 18.15 0.07 9.25
N LEU A 355 18.12 1.18 8.50
CA LEU A 355 18.02 2.51 9.10
C LEU A 355 16.66 2.73 9.79
N THR A 356 15.57 2.22 9.20
CA THR A 356 14.25 2.21 9.85
C THR A 356 14.31 1.42 11.16
N ALA A 357 14.83 0.21 11.12
CA ALA A 357 14.95 -0.64 12.30
C ALA A 357 15.82 0.02 13.39
N THR A 358 16.94 0.67 13.01
CA THR A 358 17.79 1.43 13.93
C THR A 358 17.02 2.58 14.58
N GLY A 359 16.25 3.36 13.81
CA GLY A 359 15.41 4.43 14.36
C GLY A 359 14.40 3.93 15.38
N LEU A 360 13.78 2.76 15.13
CA LEU A 360 12.86 2.12 16.07
C LEU A 360 13.59 1.58 17.31
N LEU A 361 14.77 0.98 17.16
CA LEU A 361 15.60 0.52 18.27
C LEU A 361 16.02 1.67 19.20
N LEU A 362 16.33 2.83 18.63
CA LEU A 362 16.69 4.03 19.40
C LEU A 362 15.50 4.61 20.20
N LEU A 363 14.27 4.18 19.93
CA LEU A 363 13.10 4.52 20.73
C LEU A 363 12.87 3.59 21.92
N LEU A 364 13.59 2.44 22.02
CA LEU A 364 13.41 1.48 23.12
C LEU A 364 13.59 2.08 24.54
N PRO A 365 14.58 2.98 24.78
CA PRO A 365 14.73 3.60 26.09
C PRO A 365 13.73 4.74 26.33
N LEU A 366 12.66 4.87 25.54
CA LEU A 366 11.63 5.87 25.73
C LEU A 366 11.06 5.83 27.16
N GLY A 367 11.09 6.96 27.82
CA GLY A 367 10.66 7.13 29.21
C GLY A 367 10.09 8.52 29.48
N ASP A 368 9.61 8.72 30.67
CA ASP A 368 8.84 9.93 31.07
C ASP A 368 9.64 11.23 31.01
N GLY A 369 10.99 11.16 30.99
CA GLY A 369 11.88 12.31 30.93
C GLY A 369 12.22 12.81 29.53
N TRP A 370 11.70 12.21 28.47
CA TRP A 370 12.06 12.61 27.10
C TRP A 370 11.27 13.81 26.62
N ALA A 371 11.99 14.80 26.12
CA ALA A 371 11.35 15.93 25.43
C ALA A 371 10.82 15.49 24.05
N PRO A 372 9.78 16.18 23.52
CA PRO A 372 9.27 15.91 22.17
C PRO A 372 10.35 15.89 21.08
N LEU A 373 11.40 16.71 21.22
CA LEU A 373 12.53 16.77 20.29
C LEU A 373 13.38 15.49 20.33
N ASP A 374 13.51 14.85 21.50
CA ASP A 374 14.21 13.57 21.63
C ASP A 374 13.54 12.46 20.85
N VAL A 375 12.20 12.47 20.83
CA VAL A 375 11.39 11.55 20.04
C VAL A 375 11.46 11.91 18.56
N ALA A 376 11.33 13.19 18.21
CA ALA A 376 11.24 13.68 16.85
C ALA A 376 12.44 13.27 15.97
N TRP A 377 13.69 13.44 16.42
CA TRP A 377 14.84 13.10 15.59
C TRP A 377 14.97 11.58 15.34
N ARG A 378 14.57 10.76 16.31
CA ARG A 378 14.55 9.29 16.15
C ARG A 378 13.49 8.85 15.15
N LEU A 379 12.31 9.49 15.22
CA LEU A 379 11.24 9.32 14.23
C LEU A 379 11.71 9.77 12.84
N ALA A 380 12.40 10.93 12.75
CA ALA A 380 12.96 11.39 11.48
C ALA A 380 13.95 10.39 10.89
N LEU A 381 14.82 9.80 11.72
CA LEU A 381 15.77 8.77 11.29
C LEU A 381 15.05 7.52 10.75
N ALA A 382 14.04 7.02 11.48
CA ALA A 382 13.22 5.90 11.03
C ALA A 382 12.49 6.24 9.71
N GLY A 383 12.00 7.48 9.59
CA GLY A 383 11.38 8.00 8.37
C GLY A 383 12.33 8.05 7.19
N VAL A 384 13.55 8.54 7.39
CA VAL A 384 14.62 8.50 6.37
C VAL A 384 14.85 7.09 5.87
N GLY A 385 14.94 6.12 6.80
CA GLY A 385 15.09 4.71 6.45
C GLY A 385 13.94 4.21 5.57
N LEU A 386 12.69 4.46 5.97
CA LEU A 386 11.51 4.00 5.22
C LEU A 386 11.42 4.69 3.85
N GLY A 387 11.79 5.96 3.75
CA GLY A 387 11.86 6.69 2.49
C GLY A 387 12.88 6.07 1.53
N LEU A 388 14.09 5.78 2.02
CA LEU A 388 15.12 5.10 1.23
C LEU A 388 14.69 3.69 0.78
N ASN A 389 13.91 2.97 1.60
CA ASN A 389 13.45 1.63 1.30
C ASN A 389 12.30 1.58 0.29
N GLY A 390 11.32 2.48 0.40
CA GLY A 390 10.00 2.35 -0.22
C GLY A 390 10.04 2.20 -1.74
N GLY A 391 10.67 3.15 -2.44
CA GLY A 391 10.80 3.12 -3.90
C GLY A 391 11.59 1.91 -4.42
N PRO A 392 12.82 1.66 -3.91
CA PRO A 392 13.62 0.51 -4.30
C PRO A 392 12.95 -0.85 -4.07
N THR A 393 12.32 -1.07 -2.91
CA THR A 393 11.60 -2.32 -2.63
C THR A 393 10.44 -2.53 -3.60
N GLN A 394 9.66 -1.48 -3.86
CA GLN A 394 8.56 -1.53 -4.81
C GLN A 394 9.08 -1.81 -6.23
N ALA A 395 10.19 -1.17 -6.65
CA ALA A 395 10.80 -1.40 -7.95
C ALA A 395 11.34 -2.84 -8.09
N LEU A 396 11.92 -3.42 -7.03
CA LEU A 396 12.32 -4.82 -7.00
C LEU A 396 11.15 -5.76 -7.23
N VAL A 397 10.05 -5.55 -6.53
CA VAL A 397 8.86 -6.40 -6.64
C VAL A 397 8.22 -6.29 -8.02
N MET A 398 8.04 -5.05 -8.51
CA MET A 398 7.47 -4.81 -9.83
C MET A 398 8.39 -5.26 -10.97
N GLY A 399 9.71 -5.19 -10.78
CA GLY A 399 10.70 -5.67 -11.75
C GLY A 399 10.75 -7.19 -11.89
N ALA A 400 10.36 -7.93 -10.83
CA ALA A 400 10.24 -9.38 -10.84
C ALA A 400 8.86 -9.87 -11.30
N ALA A 401 7.92 -8.96 -11.55
CA ALA A 401 6.56 -9.30 -11.97
C ALA A 401 6.54 -9.73 -13.45
N PRO A 402 5.84 -10.83 -13.77
CA PRO A 402 5.52 -11.14 -15.16
C PRO A 402 4.75 -9.99 -15.82
N PRO A 403 5.00 -9.66 -17.11
CA PRO A 403 4.36 -8.53 -17.78
C PRO A 403 2.83 -8.59 -17.79
N ASP A 404 2.26 -9.80 -17.81
CA ASP A 404 0.84 -10.11 -17.81
C ASP A 404 0.20 -10.04 -16.40
N ARG A 405 1.01 -9.89 -15.31
CA ARG A 405 0.54 -9.96 -13.92
C ARG A 405 1.01 -8.80 -13.04
N ILE A 406 1.38 -7.68 -13.63
CA ILE A 406 1.90 -6.51 -12.90
C ILE A 406 0.88 -5.98 -11.88
N ALA A 407 -0.40 -5.91 -12.25
CA ALA A 407 -1.45 -5.44 -11.35
C ALA A 407 -1.72 -6.45 -10.21
N THR A 408 -1.69 -7.76 -10.49
CA THR A 408 -1.79 -8.82 -9.47
C THR A 408 -0.64 -8.71 -8.46
N VAL A 409 0.60 -8.51 -8.92
CA VAL A 409 1.76 -8.33 -8.03
C VAL A 409 1.61 -7.05 -7.20
N GLY A 410 1.16 -5.96 -7.81
CA GLY A 410 0.86 -4.71 -7.09
C GLY A 410 -0.18 -4.90 -5.98
N ALA A 411 -1.25 -5.64 -6.28
CA ALA A 411 -2.31 -5.98 -5.33
C ALA A 411 -1.78 -6.81 -4.14
N THR A 412 -0.93 -7.82 -4.38
CA THR A 412 -0.34 -8.65 -3.32
C THR A 412 0.58 -7.86 -2.40
N VAL A 413 1.39 -6.94 -2.95
CA VAL A 413 2.24 -6.03 -2.16
C VAL A 413 1.39 -5.10 -1.29
N GLN A 414 0.34 -4.53 -1.89
CA GLN A 414 -0.53 -3.62 -1.15
C GLN A 414 -1.31 -4.35 -0.04
N LEU A 415 -1.73 -5.60 -0.29
CA LEU A 415 -2.33 -6.44 0.74
C LEU A 415 -1.34 -6.71 1.89
N ALA A 416 -0.09 -7.07 1.59
CA ALA A 416 0.95 -7.27 2.61
C ALA A 416 1.15 -6.01 3.45
N ARG A 417 1.18 -4.84 2.82
CA ARG A 417 1.27 -3.53 3.50
C ARG A 417 0.07 -3.26 4.39
N SER A 418 -1.14 -3.46 3.88
CA SER A 418 -2.38 -3.24 4.63
C SER A 418 -2.50 -4.16 5.83
N LEU A 419 -2.13 -5.44 5.67
CA LEU A 419 -2.06 -6.39 6.78
C LEU A 419 -1.04 -5.93 7.84
N GLY A 420 0.13 -5.43 7.42
CA GLY A 420 1.12 -4.86 8.33
C GLY A 420 0.54 -3.69 9.14
N PHE A 421 -0.12 -2.74 8.50
CA PHE A 421 -0.76 -1.60 9.18
C PHE A 421 -1.84 -2.02 10.17
N THR A 422 -2.56 -3.11 9.90
CA THR A 422 -3.59 -3.62 10.81
C THR A 422 -2.98 -4.43 11.96
N LEU A 423 -1.99 -5.28 11.68
CA LEU A 423 -1.35 -6.14 12.67
C LEU A 423 -0.46 -5.35 13.63
N GLY A 424 0.18 -4.28 13.18
CA GLY A 424 1.11 -3.51 13.99
C GLY A 424 0.51 -3.01 15.31
N PRO A 425 -0.55 -2.19 15.29
CA PRO A 425 -1.21 -1.73 16.50
C PRO A 425 -1.78 -2.86 17.36
N ALA A 426 -2.36 -3.90 16.72
CA ALA A 426 -2.90 -5.06 17.44
C ALA A 426 -1.83 -5.82 18.23
N LEU A 427 -0.68 -6.07 17.60
CA LEU A 427 0.48 -6.70 18.25
C LEU A 427 1.06 -5.82 19.35
N ALA A 428 1.14 -4.51 19.13
CA ALA A 428 1.61 -3.55 20.13
C ALA A 428 0.70 -3.53 21.36
N THR A 429 -0.63 -3.50 21.14
CA THR A 429 -1.62 -3.55 22.24
C THR A 429 -1.54 -4.86 23.01
N ALA A 430 -1.38 -6.00 22.33
CA ALA A 430 -1.21 -7.30 22.95
C ALA A 430 0.07 -7.35 23.82
N ALA A 431 1.21 -6.87 23.28
CA ALA A 431 2.46 -6.80 24.03
C ALA A 431 2.32 -5.91 25.27
N TRP A 432 1.67 -4.76 25.12
CA TRP A 432 1.39 -3.85 26.24
C TRP A 432 0.53 -4.51 27.33
N GLY A 433 -0.55 -5.18 26.94
CA GLY A 433 -1.46 -5.87 27.87
C GLY A 433 -0.80 -7.01 28.64
N LEU A 434 0.16 -7.72 28.02
CA LEU A 434 0.87 -8.84 28.66
C LEU A 434 1.93 -8.40 29.69
N THR A 435 2.54 -7.21 29.51
CA THR A 435 3.65 -6.74 30.34
C THR A 435 3.25 -5.69 31.39
N GLY A 436 2.02 -5.21 31.33
CA GLY A 436 1.46 -4.25 32.29
C GLY A 436 1.89 -2.79 32.05
N PRO A 437 1.41 -1.85 32.89
CA PRO A 437 1.51 -0.42 32.60
C PRO A 437 2.95 0.13 32.62
N HIS A 438 3.86 -0.43 33.44
CA HIS A 438 5.22 0.11 33.60
C HIS A 438 6.18 -0.33 32.48
N GLU A 439 6.00 -1.51 31.92
CA GLU A 439 6.88 -2.05 30.87
C GLU A 439 6.20 -2.14 29.50
N GLY A 440 4.91 -1.88 29.44
CA GLY A 440 4.09 -2.07 28.24
C GLY A 440 4.57 -1.25 27.03
N VAL A 441 4.97 0.00 27.25
CA VAL A 441 5.52 0.86 26.19
C VAL A 441 6.80 0.27 25.61
N ARG A 442 7.73 -0.13 26.48
CA ARG A 442 9.02 -0.72 26.06
C ARG A 442 8.83 -2.04 25.35
N ALA A 443 7.96 -2.91 25.86
CA ALA A 443 7.64 -4.20 25.26
C ALA A 443 7.01 -4.02 23.87
N ALA A 444 6.06 -3.10 23.71
CA ALA A 444 5.43 -2.80 22.45
C ALA A 444 6.40 -2.17 21.43
N LEU A 445 7.28 -1.26 21.87
CA LEU A 445 8.35 -0.70 21.01
C LEU A 445 9.41 -1.76 20.65
N ALA A 446 9.77 -2.64 21.58
CA ALA A 446 10.68 -3.76 21.30
C ALA A 446 10.11 -4.69 20.23
N LEU A 447 8.83 -5.04 20.36
CA LEU A 447 8.14 -5.84 19.35
C LEU A 447 8.12 -5.13 17.98
N ALA A 448 7.80 -3.83 17.95
CA ALA A 448 7.83 -3.03 16.73
C ALA A 448 9.22 -3.04 16.07
N ALA A 449 10.27 -2.85 16.87
CA ALA A 449 11.66 -2.88 16.40
C ALA A 449 12.07 -4.27 15.89
N ILE A 450 11.76 -5.33 16.64
CA ILE A 450 12.05 -6.72 16.24
C ILE A 450 11.37 -7.04 14.90
N VAL A 451 10.08 -6.72 14.78
CA VAL A 451 9.31 -6.95 13.54
C VAL A 451 9.92 -6.16 12.37
N ALA A 452 10.33 -4.91 12.59
CA ALA A 452 11.01 -4.13 11.56
C ALA A 452 12.39 -4.71 11.20
N CYS A 453 13.16 -5.19 12.19
CA CYS A 453 14.46 -5.85 11.97
C CYS A 453 14.36 -7.07 11.06
N LEU A 454 13.26 -7.84 11.11
CA LEU A 454 13.03 -9.00 10.25
C LEU A 454 13.02 -8.63 8.75
N SER A 455 12.71 -7.38 8.41
CA SER A 455 12.74 -6.92 7.01
C SER A 455 14.14 -6.94 6.41
N VAL A 456 15.18 -6.74 7.22
CA VAL A 456 16.59 -6.68 6.77
C VAL A 456 17.04 -8.02 6.18
N PRO A 457 17.00 -9.16 6.90
CA PRO A 457 17.36 -10.45 6.31
C PRO A 457 16.42 -10.87 5.17
N LEU A 458 15.13 -10.52 5.22
CA LEU A 458 14.19 -10.83 4.15
C LEU A 458 14.59 -10.15 2.83
N LEU A 459 15.15 -8.94 2.87
CA LEU A 459 15.65 -8.22 1.70
C LEU A 459 17.08 -8.58 1.34
N ALA A 460 17.96 -8.87 2.33
CA ALA A 460 19.37 -9.14 2.11
C ALA A 460 19.63 -10.51 1.50
N LEU A 461 18.89 -11.54 1.90
CA LEU A 461 19.12 -12.90 1.42
C LEU A 461 18.86 -13.02 -0.09
N PRO A 462 19.79 -13.61 -0.87
CA PRO A 462 19.60 -13.78 -2.29
C PRO A 462 18.38 -14.66 -2.57
N GLY A 463 17.53 -14.24 -3.51
CA GLY A 463 16.48 -15.10 -4.04
C GLY A 463 17.11 -16.32 -4.72
N SER A 464 16.53 -17.50 -4.54
CA SER A 464 16.91 -18.65 -5.40
C SER A 464 16.80 -18.22 -6.86
N ARG A 465 17.87 -18.40 -7.64
CA ARG A 465 17.82 -18.16 -9.09
C ARG A 465 16.68 -18.99 -9.65
N PRO A 466 15.83 -18.44 -10.55
CA PRO A 466 14.98 -19.32 -11.35
C PRO A 466 15.89 -20.34 -12.01
N ALA A 467 15.51 -21.62 -11.92
CA ALA A 467 16.20 -22.66 -12.69
C ALA A 467 16.19 -22.18 -14.14
N SER A 468 17.34 -21.99 -14.74
CA SER A 468 17.49 -21.72 -16.16
C SER A 468 16.70 -22.82 -16.88
N LEU A 469 15.68 -22.40 -17.64
CA LEU A 469 15.05 -23.33 -18.58
C LEU A 469 16.19 -23.95 -19.43
N PRO A 470 16.23 -25.26 -19.61
CA PRO A 470 17.23 -25.87 -20.46
C PRO A 470 17.13 -25.20 -21.83
N GLU A 471 18.22 -24.59 -22.24
CA GLU A 471 18.40 -24.04 -23.57
C GLU A 471 18.03 -25.16 -24.53
N LYS A 472 16.97 -24.99 -25.31
CA LYS A 472 16.66 -25.93 -26.42
C LYS A 472 17.87 -25.88 -27.32
N THR A 473 18.75 -26.88 -27.19
CA THR A 473 19.72 -27.20 -28.18
C THR A 473 18.95 -27.46 -29.47
N THR A 474 18.95 -26.50 -30.34
CA THR A 474 18.62 -26.69 -31.75
C THR A 474 19.76 -27.54 -32.32
N ASP A 475 19.59 -28.86 -32.21
CA ASP A 475 20.34 -29.79 -33.04
C ASP A 475 20.02 -29.51 -34.52
N ALA A 476 20.83 -28.66 -35.09
CA ALA A 476 20.94 -28.52 -36.54
C ALA A 476 21.67 -29.76 -37.04
N THR A 477 20.96 -30.84 -37.20
CA THR A 477 21.42 -31.97 -38.02
C THR A 477 21.45 -31.48 -39.44
N SER A 478 22.63 -31.01 -39.85
CA SER A 478 23.05 -30.97 -41.26
C SER A 478 23.08 -32.39 -41.79
N ALA A 479 22.02 -32.81 -42.46
CA ALA A 479 22.12 -33.97 -43.35
C ALA A 479 22.81 -33.49 -44.61
N ALA A 480 24.10 -33.83 -44.71
CA ALA A 480 24.84 -33.77 -45.96
C ALA A 480 24.25 -34.78 -46.92
N HIS A 481 24.05 -34.35 -48.11
CA HIS A 481 23.79 -35.15 -49.27
C HIS A 481 25.04 -35.96 -49.66
N ASP A 482 24.79 -37.22 -50.01
CA ASP A 482 25.30 -37.89 -51.20
C ASP A 482 24.11 -38.35 -52.05
#